data_e2afdbbb18f4f0da1611cf7985674086
#
_entry.id   e2afdbbb18f4f0da1611cf7985674086
#
_cell.length_a   1.000
_cell.length_b   1.000
_cell.length_c   1.000
_cell.angle_alpha   90.00
_cell.angle_beta   90.00
_cell.angle_gamma   90.00
#
_symmetry.space_group_name_H-M   'P 1'
#
loop_
_entity.id
_entity.type
_entity.pdbx_description
1 polymer ?
#
loop_
_entity_poly.entity_id
_entity_poly.type
_entity_poly.pdbx_seq_one_letter_code
_entity_poly.pdbx_strand_id
1 'polypeptide(L)'
;MTAQENPMRTTSTLARVLAAAALAGAACTGGTTSGDDTGDDDGTTVDEWDQKLAEREYDYNAALRIASLRLTGRLPTLAEVKAIADAGDVAAQKVVYESFLRSYLDTPEFANQMVRFWRDTFKMGESAMLDTAPVFAAQLTVENRSLTELFTATTGTCPTFNATTGEFTAADCANGVTTHAGVLTNPGVQAHFFSNMAFRRVRFVQEAFACTAFPAEIADASVDMGGAQAYTSPWPFQSIAGADNGGTVDFHDTSAVVCANCHSTMNHLAPLFANFDDQGQLQTTIQVKTPNDGAPDAQMSDWLPAGEATAWRLGVPAADLPGLGQAMAADPKVAECTVARFWNWALGKGDIVDTLSLVPTATIESQTAAFAQTGYTLQDAIIAVYTSDDFVKF
;
A
#
# COMPACT_ATOMS: atom_id res chain seq x y z
N MET A 1 -8.80 -22.11 -61.54
CA MET A 1 -9.07 -23.42 -60.97
C MET A 1 -8.77 -23.31 -59.48
N THR A 2 -9.58 -23.35 -58.56
CA THR A 2 -11.02 -23.52 -58.27
C THR A 2 -11.28 -22.80 -56.95
N ALA A 3 -12.28 -21.92 -56.94
CA ALA A 3 -12.79 -21.28 -55.73
C ALA A 3 -13.48 -22.32 -54.86
N GLN A 4 -13.35 -22.22 -53.58
CA GLN A 4 -14.17 -22.95 -52.61
C GLN A 4 -14.83 -21.96 -51.65
N GLU A 5 -16.11 -21.83 -51.83
CA GLU A 5 -17.05 -21.03 -51.03
C GLU A 5 -17.22 -21.63 -49.64
N ASN A 6 -17.36 -20.78 -48.65
CA ASN A 6 -17.67 -21.14 -47.26
C ASN A 6 -19.08 -20.60 -46.92
N PRO A 7 -20.00 -21.40 -46.40
CA PRO A 7 -21.38 -20.99 -46.23
C PRO A 7 -21.61 -20.20 -44.91
N MET A 8 -22.49 -19.22 -45.03
CA MET A 8 -23.10 -18.45 -43.95
C MET A 8 -23.67 -19.32 -42.84
N ARG A 9 -23.38 -18.96 -41.60
CA ARG A 9 -24.14 -19.45 -40.43
C ARG A 9 -25.08 -18.36 -39.92
N THR A 10 -26.31 -18.77 -39.86
CA THR A 10 -27.53 -18.08 -39.45
C THR A 10 -27.45 -17.55 -38.01
N THR A 11 -27.89 -16.31 -37.86
CA THR A 11 -28.21 -15.62 -36.60
C THR A 11 -29.46 -16.22 -35.94
N SER A 12 -29.32 -16.65 -34.68
CA SER A 12 -30.48 -16.92 -33.82
C SER A 12 -30.73 -15.76 -32.88
N THR A 13 -31.86 -15.12 -33.07
CA THR A 13 -32.38 -14.04 -32.23
C THR A 13 -32.97 -14.64 -30.95
N LEU A 14 -32.38 -14.36 -29.79
CA LEU A 14 -32.98 -14.68 -28.50
C LEU A 14 -33.67 -13.42 -27.94
N ALA A 15 -34.98 -13.52 -27.87
CA ALA A 15 -35.86 -12.53 -27.28
C ALA A 15 -35.62 -12.42 -25.77
N ARG A 16 -35.33 -11.21 -25.28
CA ARG A 16 -35.33 -10.91 -23.86
C ARG A 16 -36.70 -10.48 -23.40
N VAL A 17 -37.28 -11.26 -22.51
CA VAL A 17 -38.46 -10.90 -21.74
C VAL A 17 -38.09 -9.93 -20.65
N LEU A 18 -38.59 -8.70 -20.69
CA LEU A 18 -38.52 -7.71 -19.63
C LEU A 18 -39.64 -7.99 -18.62
N ALA A 19 -39.28 -8.39 -17.40
CA ALA A 19 -40.21 -8.37 -16.27
C ALA A 19 -40.02 -7.05 -15.52
N ALA A 20 -41.02 -6.17 -15.64
CA ALA A 20 -41.10 -4.94 -14.84
C ALA A 20 -41.70 -5.29 -13.46
N ALA A 21 -40.91 -5.16 -12.41
CA ALA A 21 -41.42 -5.18 -11.04
C ALA A 21 -41.59 -3.74 -10.56
N ALA A 22 -42.82 -3.32 -10.37
CA ALA A 22 -43.18 -2.07 -9.74
C ALA A 22 -43.01 -2.21 -8.22
N LEU A 23 -42.10 -1.45 -7.63
CA LEU A 23 -41.99 -1.26 -6.18
C LEU A 23 -42.62 0.06 -5.80
N ALA A 24 -43.69 -0.06 -5.02
CA ALA A 24 -44.43 1.05 -4.45
C ALA A 24 -43.57 1.78 -3.40
N GLY A 25 -43.49 3.09 -3.56
CA GLY A 25 -42.84 3.96 -2.59
C GLY A 25 -43.63 4.07 -1.28
N ALA A 26 -42.99 3.82 -0.17
CA ALA A 26 -43.48 4.23 1.14
C ALA A 26 -42.72 5.51 1.54
N ALA A 27 -43.41 6.63 1.51
CA ALA A 27 -42.92 7.90 2.03
C ALA A 27 -42.91 7.83 3.56
N CYS A 28 -41.75 7.86 4.17
CA CYS A 28 -41.65 8.13 5.62
C CYS A 28 -41.68 9.65 5.82
N THR A 29 -42.79 10.14 6.31
CA THR A 29 -42.95 11.51 6.81
C THR A 29 -42.13 11.66 8.10
N GLY A 30 -41.23 12.63 8.09
CA GLY A 30 -40.45 13.01 9.25
C GLY A 30 -41.33 13.58 10.35
N GLY A 31 -41.24 12.95 11.51
CA GLY A 31 -41.74 13.49 12.77
C GLY A 31 -40.56 14.06 13.54
N THR A 32 -40.49 15.38 13.65
CA THR A 32 -39.64 16.07 14.61
C THR A 32 -40.26 15.90 16.00
N THR A 33 -39.65 15.07 16.85
CA THR A 33 -39.88 15.14 18.31
C THR A 33 -38.56 15.56 18.94
N SER A 34 -38.51 16.83 19.34
CA SER A 34 -37.58 17.31 20.34
C SER A 34 -37.93 16.64 21.66
N GLY A 35 -37.16 15.63 22.03
CA GLY A 35 -37.15 15.04 23.36
C GLY A 35 -35.85 15.47 24.02
N ASP A 36 -35.98 16.36 24.98
CA ASP A 36 -34.94 16.69 25.95
C ASP A 36 -34.81 15.47 26.88
N ASP A 37 -33.87 14.60 26.58
CA ASP A 37 -33.56 13.43 27.40
C ASP A 37 -32.24 13.68 28.14
N THR A 38 -32.34 14.42 29.24
CA THR A 38 -31.30 14.46 30.26
C THR A 38 -31.38 13.16 31.07
N GLY A 39 -30.96 12.06 30.42
CA GLY A 39 -30.70 10.81 31.11
C GLY A 39 -29.22 10.79 31.49
N ASP A 40 -28.95 10.96 32.79
CA ASP A 40 -27.72 10.51 33.41
C ASP A 40 -27.57 9.01 33.15
N ASP A 41 -26.92 8.65 32.06
CA ASP A 41 -26.48 7.27 31.79
C ASP A 41 -25.08 7.07 32.40
N ASP A 42 -25.05 6.99 33.73
CA ASP A 42 -23.91 6.53 34.54
C ASP A 42 -23.92 4.99 34.60
N GLY A 43 -24.22 4.37 33.52
CA GLY A 43 -24.13 2.94 33.32
C GLY A 43 -23.11 2.63 32.25
N THR A 44 -21.87 2.31 32.65
CA THR A 44 -20.90 1.62 31.80
C THR A 44 -21.48 0.26 31.37
N THR A 45 -22.38 0.28 30.39
CA THR A 45 -22.74 -0.94 29.66
C THR A 45 -21.51 -1.29 28.81
N VAL A 46 -20.70 -2.23 29.31
CA VAL A 46 -19.62 -2.85 28.52
C VAL A 46 -20.28 -3.36 27.25
N ASP A 47 -19.80 -2.90 26.10
CA ASP A 47 -20.29 -3.36 24.81
C ASP A 47 -20.15 -4.89 24.75
N GLU A 48 -21.15 -5.58 24.19
CA GLU A 48 -21.12 -7.04 24.01
C GLU A 48 -19.82 -7.51 23.32
N TRP A 49 -19.29 -6.70 22.41
CA TRP A 49 -18.03 -6.99 21.74
C TRP A 49 -16.81 -6.83 22.64
N ASP A 50 -16.78 -5.82 23.50
CA ASP A 50 -15.72 -5.63 24.48
C ASP A 50 -15.70 -6.79 25.48
N GLN A 51 -16.88 -7.29 25.88
CA GLN A 51 -16.99 -8.46 26.73
C GLN A 51 -16.43 -9.71 26.03
N LYS A 52 -16.82 -9.97 24.78
CA LYS A 52 -16.29 -11.09 24.00
C LYS A 52 -14.79 -11.00 23.78
N LEU A 53 -14.24 -9.80 23.57
CA LEU A 53 -12.81 -9.58 23.46
C LEU A 53 -12.07 -9.86 24.78
N ALA A 54 -12.69 -9.52 25.92
CA ALA A 54 -12.13 -9.77 27.25
C ALA A 54 -12.17 -11.26 27.65
N GLU A 55 -13.10 -12.04 27.09
CA GLU A 55 -13.25 -13.47 27.35
C GLU A 55 -12.26 -14.35 26.54
N ARG A 56 -11.53 -13.78 25.57
CA ARG A 56 -10.54 -14.54 24.78
C ARG A 56 -9.38 -15.05 25.65
N GLU A 57 -9.00 -16.27 25.41
CA GLU A 57 -7.89 -16.93 26.10
C GLU A 57 -6.68 -17.13 25.18
N TYR A 58 -5.49 -17.26 25.77
CA TYR A 58 -4.29 -17.57 25.01
C TYR A 58 -4.35 -18.99 24.44
N ASP A 59 -4.20 -19.12 23.13
CA ASP A 59 -4.03 -20.39 22.42
C ASP A 59 -2.85 -20.32 21.45
N TYR A 60 -1.66 -20.64 21.96
CA TYR A 60 -0.44 -20.63 21.16
C TYR A 60 -0.39 -21.74 20.09
N ASN A 61 -1.20 -22.80 20.20
CA ASN A 61 -1.30 -23.80 19.14
C ASN A 61 -2.15 -23.29 17.96
N ALA A 62 -3.25 -22.62 18.24
CA ALA A 62 -4.04 -21.96 17.20
C ALA A 62 -3.21 -20.86 16.52
N ALA A 63 -2.53 -20.02 17.29
CA ALA A 63 -1.62 -18.99 16.80
C ALA A 63 -0.49 -19.57 15.93
N LEU A 64 0.17 -20.65 16.38
CA LEU A 64 1.23 -21.33 15.63
C LEU A 64 0.72 -21.84 14.28
N ARG A 65 -0.48 -22.38 14.23
CA ARG A 65 -1.07 -22.88 12.98
C ARG A 65 -1.21 -21.76 11.94
N ILE A 66 -1.70 -20.61 12.35
CA ILE A 66 -1.85 -19.44 11.46
C ILE A 66 -0.46 -18.91 11.05
N ALA A 67 0.43 -18.72 12.04
CA ALA A 67 1.77 -18.21 11.81
C ALA A 67 2.57 -19.11 10.85
N SER A 68 2.58 -20.42 11.06
CA SER A 68 3.27 -21.38 10.19
C SER A 68 2.77 -21.32 8.77
N LEU A 69 1.43 -21.28 8.56
CA LEU A 69 0.84 -21.13 7.22
C LEU A 69 1.25 -19.83 6.53
N ARG A 70 1.28 -18.73 7.26
CA ARG A 70 1.64 -17.43 6.69
C ARG A 70 3.15 -17.32 6.44
N LEU A 71 3.97 -17.68 7.43
CA LEU A 71 5.42 -17.50 7.36
C LEU A 71 6.11 -18.53 6.47
N THR A 72 5.58 -19.76 6.39
CA THR A 72 6.25 -20.85 5.67
C THR A 72 5.41 -21.51 4.59
N GLY A 73 4.11 -21.20 4.49
CA GLY A 73 3.19 -21.85 3.56
C GLY A 73 2.82 -23.30 3.92
N ARG A 74 3.22 -23.79 5.09
CA ARG A 74 2.91 -25.15 5.58
C ARG A 74 2.26 -25.13 6.95
N LEU A 75 1.58 -26.21 7.31
CA LEU A 75 1.11 -26.41 8.69
C LEU A 75 2.28 -26.74 9.61
N PRO A 76 2.19 -26.41 10.92
CA PRO A 76 3.16 -26.88 11.89
C PRO A 76 3.18 -28.41 11.95
N THR A 77 4.32 -28.97 12.28
CA THR A 77 4.47 -30.41 12.51
C THR A 77 3.82 -30.83 13.83
N LEU A 78 3.48 -32.09 13.95
CA LEU A 78 2.96 -32.63 15.23
C LEU A 78 3.96 -32.45 16.39
N ALA A 79 5.26 -32.45 16.10
CA ALA A 79 6.29 -32.22 17.11
C ALA A 79 6.25 -30.76 17.63
N GLU A 80 6.08 -29.80 16.76
CA GLU A 80 5.94 -28.36 17.12
C GLU A 80 4.66 -28.11 17.96
N VAL A 81 3.53 -28.67 17.52
CA VAL A 81 2.26 -28.58 18.26
C VAL A 81 2.39 -29.24 19.64
N LYS A 82 3.02 -30.42 19.72
CA LYS A 82 3.24 -31.13 20.97
C LYS A 82 4.18 -30.36 21.90
N ALA A 83 5.22 -29.73 21.38
CA ALA A 83 6.18 -28.97 22.19
C ALA A 83 5.49 -27.78 22.91
N ILE A 84 4.53 -27.09 22.27
CA ILE A 84 3.73 -26.07 22.92
C ILE A 84 2.82 -26.69 23.99
N ALA A 85 2.11 -27.78 23.66
CA ALA A 85 1.18 -28.43 24.60
C ALA A 85 1.89 -28.95 25.84
N ASP A 86 3.10 -29.48 25.70
CA ASP A 86 3.92 -30.03 26.78
C ASP A 86 4.65 -28.97 27.63
N ALA A 87 4.66 -27.70 27.20
CA ALA A 87 5.40 -26.61 27.87
C ALA A 87 4.81 -26.22 29.24
N GLY A 88 3.59 -26.65 29.55
CA GLY A 88 2.96 -26.46 30.84
C GLY A 88 2.11 -25.21 30.91
N ASP A 89 2.59 -24.11 31.51
CA ASP A 89 1.81 -22.91 31.66
C ASP A 89 1.89 -21.95 30.45
N VAL A 90 1.00 -20.95 30.43
CA VAL A 90 0.88 -19.97 29.36
C VAL A 90 2.21 -19.23 29.08
N ALA A 91 2.99 -18.94 30.14
CA ALA A 91 4.26 -18.22 29.98
C ALA A 91 5.31 -19.12 29.30
N ALA A 92 5.40 -20.39 29.67
CA ALA A 92 6.29 -21.37 29.04
C ALA A 92 5.87 -21.65 27.59
N GLN A 93 4.56 -21.77 27.33
CA GLN A 93 4.02 -21.93 25.97
C GLN A 93 4.38 -20.73 25.06
N LYS A 94 4.30 -19.50 25.59
CA LYS A 94 4.73 -18.29 24.87
C LYS A 94 6.19 -18.39 24.41
N VAL A 95 7.10 -18.79 25.32
CA VAL A 95 8.53 -18.89 24.98
C VAL A 95 8.78 -19.92 23.86
N VAL A 96 8.11 -21.07 23.92
CA VAL A 96 8.20 -22.10 22.88
C VAL A 96 7.63 -21.59 21.55
N TYR A 97 6.47 -20.95 21.59
CA TYR A 97 5.84 -20.34 20.42
C TYR A 97 6.75 -19.30 19.74
N GLU A 98 7.30 -18.35 20.50
CA GLU A 98 8.21 -17.33 19.97
C GLU A 98 9.49 -17.93 19.38
N SER A 99 9.99 -19.03 19.96
CA SER A 99 11.15 -19.72 19.38
C SER A 99 10.84 -20.34 18.01
N PHE A 100 9.65 -20.88 17.81
CA PHE A 100 9.20 -21.35 16.49
C PHE A 100 9.02 -20.21 15.51
N LEU A 101 8.41 -19.10 15.91
CA LEU A 101 8.30 -17.92 15.03
C LEU A 101 9.67 -17.52 14.48
N ARG A 102 10.67 -17.36 15.37
CA ARG A 102 12.03 -16.99 14.96
C ARG A 102 12.65 -18.04 14.04
N SER A 103 12.47 -19.32 14.32
CA SER A 103 12.98 -20.38 13.46
C SER A 103 12.35 -20.39 12.06
N TYR A 104 11.10 -19.97 11.93
CA TYR A 104 10.45 -19.85 10.62
C TYR A 104 11.04 -18.73 9.78
N LEU A 105 11.47 -17.63 10.40
CA LEU A 105 12.07 -16.48 9.69
C LEU A 105 13.42 -16.81 9.04
N ASP A 106 14.10 -17.87 9.48
CA ASP A 106 15.39 -18.35 8.94
C ASP A 106 15.22 -19.37 7.81
N THR A 107 14.00 -19.59 7.33
CA THR A 107 13.74 -20.66 6.34
C THR A 107 13.63 -20.12 4.89
N PRO A 108 14.02 -20.93 3.87
CA PRO A 108 13.77 -20.60 2.47
C PRO A 108 12.29 -20.35 2.15
N GLU A 109 11.40 -21.03 2.86
CA GLU A 109 9.96 -20.88 2.73
C GLU A 109 9.53 -19.46 3.13
N PHE A 110 10.09 -18.92 4.22
CA PHE A 110 9.82 -17.53 4.61
C PHE A 110 10.28 -16.54 3.54
N ALA A 111 11.45 -16.72 2.97
CA ALA A 111 11.94 -15.89 1.88
C ALA A 111 10.96 -15.90 0.68
N ASN A 112 10.44 -17.08 0.32
CA ASN A 112 9.43 -17.21 -0.72
C ASN A 112 8.10 -16.49 -0.36
N GLN A 113 7.67 -16.56 0.91
CA GLN A 113 6.47 -15.86 1.36
C GLN A 113 6.67 -14.32 1.33
N MET A 114 7.85 -13.83 1.68
CA MET A 114 8.14 -12.40 1.63
C MET A 114 8.17 -11.87 0.19
N VAL A 115 8.74 -12.61 -0.75
CA VAL A 115 8.67 -12.23 -2.18
C VAL A 115 7.20 -12.13 -2.65
N ARG A 116 6.34 -13.08 -2.25
CA ARG A 116 4.89 -13.02 -2.56
C ARG A 116 4.22 -11.82 -1.90
N PHE A 117 4.45 -11.62 -0.60
CA PHE A 117 3.90 -10.49 0.16
C PHE A 117 4.23 -9.16 -0.50
N TRP A 118 5.49 -8.94 -0.90
CA TRP A 118 5.89 -7.68 -1.52
C TRP A 118 5.42 -7.56 -2.96
N ARG A 119 5.28 -8.65 -3.72
CA ARG A 119 4.60 -8.63 -5.03
C ARG A 119 3.15 -8.17 -4.89
N ASP A 120 2.42 -8.73 -3.93
CA ASP A 120 1.04 -8.37 -3.66
C ASP A 120 0.93 -6.91 -3.18
N THR A 121 1.82 -6.48 -2.29
CA THR A 121 1.87 -5.12 -1.77
C THR A 121 2.15 -4.09 -2.86
N PHE A 122 3.09 -4.39 -3.76
CA PHE A 122 3.48 -3.48 -4.84
C PHE A 122 2.63 -3.64 -6.10
N LYS A 123 1.75 -4.65 -6.15
CA LYS A 123 0.98 -4.99 -7.36
C LYS A 123 1.89 -5.19 -8.57
N MET A 124 3.03 -5.84 -8.36
CA MET A 124 4.10 -6.07 -9.34
C MET A 124 4.53 -7.53 -9.33
N GLY A 125 5.25 -7.95 -10.38
CA GLY A 125 5.78 -9.30 -10.54
C GLY A 125 5.66 -9.79 -11.97
N GLU A 126 5.73 -11.11 -12.15
CA GLU A 126 5.53 -11.82 -13.42
C GLU A 126 6.66 -11.67 -14.47
N SER A 127 7.66 -10.84 -14.22
CA SER A 127 8.85 -10.75 -15.07
C SER A 127 10.09 -10.39 -14.25
N ALA A 128 11.27 -10.72 -14.76
CA ALA A 128 12.53 -10.43 -14.05
C ALA A 128 12.71 -8.94 -13.72
N MET A 129 12.25 -8.04 -14.59
CA MET A 129 12.31 -6.60 -14.34
C MET A 129 11.30 -6.17 -13.29
N LEU A 130 10.05 -6.65 -13.38
CA LEU A 130 8.99 -6.27 -12.44
C LEU A 130 9.17 -6.92 -11.06
N ASP A 131 9.99 -7.95 -10.97
CA ASP A 131 10.34 -8.59 -9.69
C ASP A 131 11.44 -7.85 -8.92
N THR A 132 12.20 -6.96 -9.55
CA THR A 132 13.38 -6.33 -8.91
C THR A 132 13.02 -5.60 -7.60
N ALA A 133 11.94 -4.81 -7.57
CA ALA A 133 11.51 -4.09 -6.37
C ALA A 133 10.91 -5.01 -5.30
N PRO A 134 9.98 -5.93 -5.60
CA PRO A 134 9.50 -6.91 -4.62
C PRO A 134 10.61 -7.77 -4.03
N VAL A 135 11.58 -8.22 -4.84
CA VAL A 135 12.71 -9.03 -4.39
C VAL A 135 13.64 -8.21 -3.48
N PHE A 136 13.89 -6.95 -3.79
CA PHE A 136 14.65 -6.07 -2.92
C PHE A 136 13.98 -5.87 -1.56
N ALA A 137 12.67 -5.61 -1.54
CA ALA A 137 11.92 -5.46 -0.31
C ALA A 137 11.87 -6.77 0.52
N ALA A 138 11.76 -7.92 -0.17
CA ALA A 138 11.82 -9.22 0.46
C ALA A 138 13.22 -9.51 1.05
N GLN A 139 14.28 -9.14 0.35
CA GLN A 139 15.65 -9.25 0.87
C GLN A 139 15.81 -8.46 2.16
N LEU A 140 15.38 -7.20 2.20
CA LEU A 140 15.46 -6.38 3.42
C LEU A 140 14.69 -7.04 4.58
N THR A 141 13.54 -7.65 4.30
CA THR A 141 12.74 -8.32 5.32
C THR A 141 13.43 -9.59 5.84
N VAL A 142 13.94 -10.45 4.96
CA VAL A 142 14.60 -11.70 5.33
C VAL A 142 15.95 -11.46 6.04
N GLU A 143 16.67 -10.41 5.64
CA GLU A 143 17.93 -10.00 6.29
C GLU A 143 17.71 -9.17 7.57
N ASN A 144 16.47 -8.99 8.00
CA ASN A 144 16.08 -8.15 9.15
C ASN A 144 16.67 -6.74 9.09
N ARG A 145 16.63 -6.13 7.93
CA ARG A 145 17.12 -4.76 7.72
C ARG A 145 16.03 -3.74 8.02
N SER A 146 16.44 -2.48 8.12
CA SER A 146 15.51 -1.40 8.40
C SER A 146 14.57 -1.13 7.23
N LEU A 147 13.29 -0.89 7.51
CA LEU A 147 12.31 -0.37 6.56
C LEU A 147 12.83 0.87 5.80
N THR A 148 13.57 1.74 6.48
CA THR A 148 14.09 2.97 5.88
C THR A 148 14.95 2.70 4.64
N GLU A 149 15.63 1.56 4.58
CA GLU A 149 16.44 1.16 3.44
C GLU A 149 15.63 0.92 2.17
N LEU A 150 14.32 0.65 2.27
CA LEU A 150 13.44 0.61 1.09
C LEU A 150 13.49 1.91 0.27
N PHE A 151 13.81 3.03 0.92
CA PHE A 151 13.80 4.36 0.31
C PHE A 151 15.18 5.01 0.24
N THR A 152 16.12 4.56 1.08
CA THR A 152 17.42 5.24 1.25
C THR A 152 18.60 4.41 0.78
N ALA A 153 18.43 3.13 0.46
CA ALA A 153 19.52 2.30 -0.04
C ALA A 153 20.04 2.83 -1.39
N THR A 154 21.36 2.97 -1.47
CA THR A 154 22.04 3.47 -2.67
C THR A 154 22.74 2.39 -3.48
N THR A 155 22.82 1.16 -2.95
CA THR A 155 23.43 -0.01 -3.59
C THR A 155 22.60 -1.26 -3.34
N GLY A 156 22.78 -2.30 -4.13
CA GLY A 156 22.10 -3.59 -3.97
C GLY A 156 20.59 -3.53 -4.22
N THR A 157 20.10 -2.54 -4.96
CA THR A 157 18.67 -2.23 -5.11
C THR A 157 17.93 -3.03 -6.19
N CYS A 158 18.66 -3.91 -6.92
CA CYS A 158 18.12 -4.83 -7.92
C CYS A 158 18.63 -6.27 -7.71
N PRO A 159 18.44 -6.86 -6.51
CA PRO A 159 18.92 -8.21 -6.24
C PRO A 159 18.19 -9.26 -7.08
N THR A 160 18.83 -10.43 -7.21
CA THR A 160 18.18 -11.64 -7.72
C THR A 160 17.84 -12.59 -6.60
N PHE A 161 16.84 -13.43 -6.79
CA PHE A 161 16.31 -14.36 -5.79
C PHE A 161 16.31 -15.79 -6.32
N ASN A 162 16.82 -16.73 -5.51
CA ASN A 162 16.72 -18.16 -5.76
C ASN A 162 15.62 -18.77 -4.91
N ALA A 163 14.49 -19.08 -5.51
CA ALA A 163 13.32 -19.63 -4.80
C ALA A 163 13.57 -21.02 -4.16
N THR A 164 14.59 -21.78 -4.64
CA THR A 164 14.91 -23.09 -4.09
C THR A 164 15.70 -22.99 -2.79
N THR A 165 16.68 -22.08 -2.73
CA THR A 165 17.54 -21.90 -1.57
C THR A 165 17.09 -20.80 -0.62
N GLY A 166 16.18 -19.91 -1.08
CA GLY A 166 15.76 -18.72 -0.33
C GLY A 166 16.81 -17.59 -0.31
N GLU A 167 17.88 -17.72 -1.10
CA GLU A 167 19.01 -16.80 -1.09
C GLU A 167 18.82 -15.63 -2.04
N PHE A 168 19.29 -14.47 -1.60
CA PHE A 168 19.36 -13.24 -2.39
C PHE A 168 20.80 -12.98 -2.83
N THR A 169 20.97 -12.57 -4.09
CA THR A 169 22.27 -12.10 -4.59
C THR A 169 22.15 -10.61 -4.89
N ALA A 170 22.89 -9.79 -4.15
CA ALA A 170 22.88 -8.34 -4.32
C ALA A 170 23.37 -7.93 -5.73
N ALA A 171 22.68 -6.97 -6.33
CA ALA A 171 23.07 -6.33 -7.57
C ALA A 171 22.54 -4.91 -7.61
N ASP A 172 23.24 -4.02 -8.27
CA ASP A 172 22.80 -2.64 -8.49
C ASP A 172 21.90 -2.56 -9.72
N CYS A 173 20.94 -1.64 -9.69
CA CYS A 173 20.14 -1.35 -10.86
C CYS A 173 20.97 -0.60 -11.92
N ALA A 174 20.77 -0.96 -13.19
CA ALA A 174 21.47 -0.36 -14.32
C ALA A 174 20.47 0.42 -15.19
N ASN A 175 19.93 1.52 -14.67
CA ASN A 175 18.91 2.33 -15.35
C ASN A 175 19.28 3.83 -15.47
N GLY A 176 20.57 4.14 -15.49
CA GLY A 176 21.07 5.51 -15.67
C GLY A 176 21.03 6.38 -14.42
N VAL A 177 20.53 5.87 -13.29
CA VAL A 177 20.51 6.59 -12.01
C VAL A 177 21.90 6.57 -11.38
N THR A 178 22.42 7.73 -11.00
CA THR A 178 23.72 7.89 -10.36
C THR A 178 23.69 7.68 -8.85
N THR A 179 22.59 8.04 -8.22
CA THR A 179 22.36 7.85 -6.77
C THR A 179 21.00 7.20 -6.59
N HIS A 180 21.01 5.92 -6.27
CA HIS A 180 19.77 5.19 -6.05
C HIS A 180 19.09 5.62 -4.74
N ALA A 181 17.79 5.43 -4.69
CA ALA A 181 16.91 5.68 -3.54
C ALA A 181 15.95 4.48 -3.38
N GLY A 182 16.52 3.31 -3.12
CA GLY A 182 15.78 2.07 -2.95
C GLY A 182 14.77 1.80 -4.08
N VAL A 183 13.52 1.52 -3.69
CA VAL A 183 12.43 1.24 -4.64
C VAL A 183 12.02 2.45 -5.48
N LEU A 184 12.29 3.68 -5.00
CA LEU A 184 11.88 4.90 -5.70
C LEU A 184 12.60 5.08 -7.04
N THR A 185 13.80 4.55 -7.18
CA THR A 185 14.59 4.59 -8.43
C THR A 185 14.64 3.25 -9.14
N ASN A 186 13.89 2.25 -8.66
CA ASN A 186 13.92 0.90 -9.23
C ASN A 186 13.32 0.88 -10.64
N PRO A 187 14.01 0.31 -11.66
CA PRO A 187 13.53 0.31 -13.04
C PRO A 187 12.18 -0.40 -13.21
N GLY A 188 11.93 -1.48 -12.47
CA GLY A 188 10.64 -2.18 -12.50
C GLY A 188 9.49 -1.30 -12.03
N VAL A 189 9.67 -0.54 -10.95
CA VAL A 189 8.69 0.43 -10.46
C VAL A 189 8.44 1.52 -11.49
N GLN A 190 9.52 2.10 -12.03
CA GLN A 190 9.42 3.21 -12.96
C GLN A 190 8.73 2.80 -14.27
N ALA A 191 9.00 1.59 -14.78
CA ALA A 191 8.35 1.06 -15.96
C ALA A 191 6.88 0.66 -15.71
N HIS A 192 6.61 -0.10 -14.64
CA HIS A 192 5.28 -0.63 -14.36
C HIS A 192 4.24 0.47 -14.12
N PHE A 193 4.64 1.53 -13.42
CA PHE A 193 3.78 2.66 -13.10
C PHE A 193 3.96 3.85 -14.05
N PHE A 194 4.53 3.64 -15.21
CA PHE A 194 4.62 4.67 -16.24
C PHE A 194 3.21 5.13 -16.66
N SER A 195 3.01 6.44 -16.71
CA SER A 195 1.74 7.03 -17.16
C SER A 195 1.92 8.49 -17.52
N ASN A 196 0.88 9.06 -18.15
CA ASN A 196 0.80 10.51 -18.35
C ASN A 196 1.00 11.23 -17.02
N MET A 197 1.73 12.33 -17.04
CA MET A 197 2.02 13.18 -15.88
C MET A 197 2.66 12.44 -14.69
N ALA A 198 3.17 11.23 -14.85
CA ALA A 198 3.74 10.36 -13.81
C ALA A 198 2.79 10.05 -12.62
N PHE A 199 1.49 10.27 -12.73
CA PHE A 199 0.56 10.15 -11.60
C PHE A 199 0.41 8.73 -11.07
N ARG A 200 0.57 7.68 -11.90
CA ARG A 200 0.55 6.30 -11.39
C ARG A 200 1.73 5.98 -10.48
N ARG A 201 2.90 6.60 -10.69
CA ARG A 201 4.06 6.46 -9.81
C ARG A 201 3.80 7.08 -8.44
N VAL A 202 3.15 8.24 -8.43
CA VAL A 202 2.72 8.90 -7.18
C VAL A 202 1.69 8.05 -6.45
N ARG A 203 0.68 7.56 -7.17
CA ARG A 203 -0.32 6.67 -6.61
C ARG A 203 0.33 5.44 -5.95
N PHE A 204 1.25 4.79 -6.63
CA PHE A 204 2.02 3.67 -6.06
C PHE A 204 2.67 4.03 -4.73
N VAL A 205 3.39 5.16 -4.68
CA VAL A 205 4.09 5.58 -3.46
C VAL A 205 3.11 5.84 -2.31
N GLN A 206 2.00 6.52 -2.59
CA GLN A 206 0.98 6.81 -1.57
C GLN A 206 0.26 5.55 -1.08
N GLU A 207 -0.18 4.69 -1.99
CA GLU A 207 -0.90 3.48 -1.63
C GLU A 207 0.00 2.44 -0.96
N ALA A 208 1.19 2.19 -1.51
CA ALA A 208 2.08 1.17 -0.98
C ALA A 208 2.68 1.54 0.39
N PHE A 209 3.02 2.80 0.61
CA PHE A 209 3.84 3.20 1.75
C PHE A 209 3.16 4.16 2.74
N ALA A 210 2.15 4.91 2.33
CA ALA A 210 1.36 5.73 3.23
C ALA A 210 -0.03 5.14 3.55
N CYS A 211 -0.39 4.00 2.94
CA CYS A 211 -1.70 3.38 3.06
C CYS A 211 -2.86 4.35 2.76
N THR A 212 -2.62 5.28 1.86
CA THR A 212 -3.58 6.31 1.47
C THR A 212 -4.11 5.98 0.08
N ALA A 213 -5.37 5.56 0.00
CA ALA A 213 -6.06 5.40 -1.27
C ALA A 213 -6.39 6.79 -1.85
N PHE A 214 -6.20 6.94 -3.16
CA PHE A 214 -6.86 8.04 -3.85
C PHE A 214 -8.35 7.70 -3.96
N PRO A 215 -9.25 8.66 -3.69
CA PRO A 215 -10.68 8.37 -3.73
C PRO A 215 -11.06 7.84 -5.12
N ALA A 216 -11.72 6.69 -5.13
CA ALA A 216 -12.27 6.09 -6.34
C ALA A 216 -13.47 6.89 -6.86
N GLU A 217 -14.11 7.62 -5.98
CA GLU A 217 -15.23 8.50 -6.28
C GLU A 217 -14.83 9.95 -6.03
N ILE A 218 -15.37 10.82 -6.86
CA ILE A 218 -15.21 12.26 -6.75
C ILE A 218 -15.99 12.75 -5.53
N ALA A 219 -15.27 13.25 -4.51
CA ALA A 219 -15.87 13.84 -3.31
C ALA A 219 -15.86 15.36 -3.42
N ASP A 220 -16.96 15.99 -3.05
CA ASP A 220 -17.12 17.45 -2.99
C ASP A 220 -16.78 18.05 -1.62
N ALA A 221 -16.51 17.21 -0.63
CA ALA A 221 -16.04 17.60 0.69
C ALA A 221 -14.51 17.65 0.75
N SER A 222 -13.94 18.63 1.43
CA SER A 222 -12.51 18.69 1.70
C SER A 222 -12.03 17.45 2.47
N VAL A 223 -10.98 16.84 1.96
CA VAL A 223 -10.26 15.76 2.64
C VAL A 223 -9.05 16.37 3.34
N ASP A 224 -8.85 16.02 4.61
CA ASP A 224 -7.63 16.36 5.31
C ASP A 224 -6.45 15.60 4.68
N MET A 225 -5.58 16.32 4.00
CA MET A 225 -4.39 15.76 3.40
C MET A 225 -3.30 15.46 4.42
N GLY A 226 -3.60 15.70 5.70
CA GLY A 226 -2.72 15.51 6.83
C GLY A 226 -1.70 16.63 6.99
N GLY A 227 -1.33 16.94 8.23
CA GLY A 227 -0.30 17.91 8.61
C GLY A 227 -0.79 19.31 8.88
N ALA A 228 -0.05 19.96 9.74
CA ALA A 228 -0.39 21.29 10.23
C ALA A 228 -0.14 22.41 9.21
N GLN A 229 0.38 22.10 8.02
CA GLN A 229 0.80 23.12 7.05
C GLN A 229 0.61 22.73 5.59
N ALA A 230 0.29 23.70 4.80
CA ALA A 230 0.50 23.89 3.39
C ALA A 230 -0.40 23.14 2.41
N TYR A 231 -0.79 21.91 2.66
CA TYR A 231 -1.63 21.16 1.72
C TYR A 231 -3.09 21.13 2.17
N THR A 232 -3.67 22.29 2.32
CA THR A 232 -5.11 22.40 2.53
C THR A 232 -5.81 22.48 1.20
N SER A 233 -6.88 21.74 1.03
CA SER A 233 -7.78 21.88 -0.11
C SER A 233 -8.67 23.14 0.08
N PRO A 234 -8.91 23.95 -0.93
CA PRO A 234 -8.36 23.91 -2.28
C PRO A 234 -6.92 24.47 -2.35
N TRP A 235 -6.11 23.87 -3.19
CA TRP A 235 -4.75 24.32 -3.44
C TRP A 235 -4.74 25.34 -4.58
N PRO A 236 -4.05 26.49 -4.47
CA PRO A 236 -4.09 27.54 -5.46
C PRO A 236 -3.13 27.25 -6.64
N PHE A 237 -3.35 26.18 -7.37
CA PHE A 237 -2.61 25.93 -8.59
C PHE A 237 -3.07 26.81 -9.74
N GLN A 238 -2.13 27.14 -10.60
CA GLN A 238 -2.45 27.64 -11.93
C GLN A 238 -2.60 26.46 -12.89
N SER A 239 -3.47 26.66 -13.83
CA SER A 239 -3.99 25.66 -14.73
C SER A 239 -2.98 25.15 -15.77
N ILE A 240 -2.97 23.84 -16.02
CA ILE A 240 -2.40 23.23 -17.24
C ILE A 240 -3.12 23.73 -18.50
N ALA A 241 -4.26 24.35 -18.37
CA ALA A 241 -5.00 24.91 -19.46
C ALA A 241 -4.17 25.93 -20.20
N GLY A 242 -3.35 25.59 -20.94
CA GLY A 242 -2.67 26.47 -21.84
C GLY A 242 -2.37 25.79 -23.13
N ALA A 243 -2.26 24.48 -23.02
CA ALA A 243 -1.73 23.72 -24.11
C ALA A 243 -2.80 23.27 -25.10
N ASP A 244 -4.07 23.20 -24.70
CA ASP A 244 -5.10 22.77 -25.64
C ASP A 244 -6.50 23.28 -25.28
N ASN A 245 -7.11 23.97 -26.23
CA ASN A 245 -8.47 24.49 -26.11
C ASN A 245 -9.54 23.41 -26.38
N GLY A 246 -9.16 22.14 -26.50
CA GLY A 246 -10.06 21.04 -26.87
C GLY A 246 -10.97 20.51 -25.78
N GLY A 247 -11.13 21.20 -24.65
CA GLY A 247 -11.98 20.74 -23.54
C GLY A 247 -11.31 19.75 -22.64
N THR A 248 -10.00 19.78 -22.52
CA THR A 248 -9.22 18.98 -21.60
C THR A 248 -9.34 19.43 -20.17
N VAL A 249 -9.30 18.50 -19.26
CA VAL A 249 -9.35 18.77 -17.83
C VAL A 249 -8.12 19.57 -17.42
N ASP A 250 -8.38 20.69 -16.81
CA ASP A 250 -7.37 21.52 -16.20
C ASP A 250 -6.96 20.94 -14.86
N PHE A 251 -5.83 20.25 -14.81
CA PHE A 251 -5.31 19.66 -13.58
C PHE A 251 -4.74 20.68 -12.58
N HIS A 252 -4.69 21.95 -12.95
CA HIS A 252 -4.33 23.03 -12.03
C HIS A 252 -5.54 23.77 -11.48
N ASP A 253 -6.69 23.66 -12.10
CA ASP A 253 -7.90 24.22 -11.52
C ASP A 253 -8.36 23.35 -10.33
N THR A 254 -7.67 23.57 -9.23
CA THR A 254 -8.03 23.02 -7.94
C THR A 254 -8.97 23.94 -7.17
N SER A 255 -9.59 24.90 -7.81
CA SER A 255 -10.70 25.67 -7.25
C SER A 255 -11.87 24.74 -6.88
N ALA A 256 -12.02 23.63 -7.60
CA ALA A 256 -12.89 22.55 -7.19
C ALA A 256 -12.19 21.66 -6.15
N VAL A 257 -12.74 21.53 -4.97
CA VAL A 257 -12.29 20.66 -3.87
C VAL A 257 -12.00 19.23 -4.35
N VAL A 258 -12.84 18.73 -5.22
CA VAL A 258 -12.73 17.45 -5.92
C VAL A 258 -11.36 17.22 -6.58
N CYS A 259 -10.83 18.22 -7.25
CA CYS A 259 -9.54 18.13 -7.93
C CYS A 259 -8.40 18.26 -6.92
N ALA A 260 -8.54 19.19 -5.98
CA ALA A 260 -7.53 19.48 -4.97
C ALA A 260 -7.22 18.29 -4.07
N ASN A 261 -8.23 17.49 -3.73
CA ASN A 261 -8.07 16.33 -2.84
C ASN A 261 -7.03 15.31 -3.32
N CYS A 262 -6.81 15.19 -4.62
CA CYS A 262 -5.78 14.32 -5.18
C CYS A 262 -4.58 15.13 -5.70
N HIS A 263 -4.85 16.20 -6.44
CA HIS A 263 -3.81 16.91 -7.18
C HIS A 263 -2.85 17.71 -6.32
N SER A 264 -3.25 18.15 -5.12
CA SER A 264 -2.31 18.76 -4.17
C SER A 264 -1.14 17.85 -3.81
N THR A 265 -1.36 16.54 -3.68
CA THR A 265 -0.28 15.57 -3.45
C THR A 265 0.39 15.16 -4.75
N MET A 266 -0.39 14.82 -5.77
CA MET A 266 0.15 14.30 -7.03
C MET A 266 1.06 15.31 -7.72
N ASN A 267 0.69 16.57 -7.75
CA ASN A 267 1.46 17.58 -8.44
C ASN A 267 2.80 17.91 -7.76
N HIS A 268 2.90 17.72 -6.44
CA HIS A 268 4.17 17.93 -5.73
C HIS A 268 5.13 16.75 -5.79
N LEU A 269 4.65 15.57 -6.12
CA LEU A 269 5.48 14.35 -6.20
C LEU A 269 5.80 13.96 -7.64
N ALA A 270 4.86 14.14 -8.56
CA ALA A 270 4.98 13.64 -9.94
C ALA A 270 6.24 14.14 -10.69
N PRO A 271 6.67 15.41 -10.54
CA PRO A 271 7.87 15.90 -11.19
C PRO A 271 9.14 15.11 -10.86
N LEU A 272 9.23 14.55 -9.65
CA LEU A 272 10.37 13.73 -9.21
C LEU A 272 10.57 12.46 -10.07
N PHE A 273 9.50 11.98 -10.69
CA PHE A 273 9.45 10.78 -11.50
C PHE A 273 9.38 11.05 -13.01
N ALA A 274 9.27 12.30 -13.41
CA ALA A 274 8.92 12.68 -14.77
C ALA A 274 9.99 12.30 -15.83
N ASN A 275 11.25 12.16 -15.42
CA ASN A 275 12.36 11.89 -16.30
C ASN A 275 12.59 10.38 -16.59
N PHE A 276 11.86 9.49 -15.93
CA PHE A 276 11.95 8.06 -16.28
C PHE A 276 11.02 7.73 -17.44
N ASP A 277 11.55 7.01 -18.42
CA ASP A 277 10.78 6.52 -19.55
C ASP A 277 9.91 5.29 -19.21
N ASP A 278 9.26 4.72 -20.21
CA ASP A 278 8.40 3.53 -20.09
C ASP A 278 9.16 2.22 -19.88
N GLN A 279 10.49 2.24 -20.03
CA GLN A 279 11.38 1.13 -19.70
C GLN A 279 12.05 1.30 -18.33
N GLY A 280 11.69 2.35 -17.58
CA GLY A 280 12.26 2.65 -16.28
C GLY A 280 13.69 3.19 -16.32
N GLN A 281 14.14 3.68 -17.49
CA GLN A 281 15.45 4.29 -17.66
C GLN A 281 15.37 5.80 -17.36
N LEU A 282 16.34 6.32 -16.61
CA LEU A 282 16.44 7.75 -16.34
C LEU A 282 16.98 8.48 -17.58
N GLN A 283 16.26 9.48 -18.02
CA GLN A 283 16.61 10.34 -19.13
C GLN A 283 16.96 11.76 -18.67
N THR A 284 17.60 12.54 -19.53
CA THR A 284 17.96 13.94 -19.24
C THR A 284 16.80 14.91 -19.36
N THR A 285 15.70 14.49 -20.00
CA THR A 285 14.50 15.29 -20.25
C THR A 285 13.27 14.57 -19.72
N ILE A 286 12.19 15.31 -19.53
CA ILE A 286 10.89 14.76 -19.18
C ILE A 286 10.43 13.78 -20.25
N GLN A 287 9.94 12.62 -19.83
CA GLN A 287 9.51 11.52 -20.71
C GLN A 287 7.99 11.30 -20.69
N VAL A 288 7.35 11.77 -19.64
CA VAL A 288 5.89 11.61 -19.49
C VAL A 288 5.17 12.69 -20.29
N LYS A 289 3.99 12.34 -20.78
CA LYS A 289 3.18 13.21 -21.63
C LYS A 289 2.02 13.81 -20.84
N THR A 290 1.43 14.85 -21.40
CA THR A 290 0.11 15.32 -21.01
C THR A 290 -0.97 14.34 -21.50
N PRO A 291 -2.21 14.36 -20.94
CA PRO A 291 -3.18 13.27 -21.16
C PRO A 291 -3.90 13.27 -22.53
N ASN A 292 -3.53 14.13 -23.47
CA ASN A 292 -4.21 14.24 -24.75
C ASN A 292 -3.59 13.39 -25.85
N ASP A 293 -4.38 12.89 -26.79
CA ASP A 293 -3.88 12.22 -27.98
C ASP A 293 -2.97 13.16 -28.80
N GLY A 294 -1.75 12.70 -29.12
CA GLY A 294 -0.75 13.52 -29.76
C GLY A 294 -0.13 14.59 -28.87
N ALA A 295 -0.36 14.49 -27.56
CA ALA A 295 0.11 15.44 -26.58
C ALA A 295 1.63 15.63 -26.60
N PRO A 296 2.12 16.86 -26.38
CA PRO A 296 3.54 17.11 -26.14
C PRO A 296 3.98 16.49 -24.82
N ASP A 297 5.30 16.36 -24.65
CA ASP A 297 5.87 16.04 -23.36
C ASP A 297 5.47 17.10 -22.33
N ALA A 298 5.23 16.65 -21.08
CA ALA A 298 4.88 17.55 -20.00
C ALA A 298 6.05 18.49 -19.65
N GLN A 299 5.75 19.61 -19.05
CA GLN A 299 6.72 20.59 -18.56
C GLN A 299 6.54 20.82 -17.07
N MET A 300 7.57 21.29 -16.38
CA MET A 300 7.49 21.54 -14.93
C MET A 300 6.33 22.46 -14.55
N SER A 301 6.05 23.47 -15.39
CA SER A 301 4.90 24.37 -15.21
C SER A 301 3.55 23.68 -15.28
N ASP A 302 3.49 22.46 -15.79
CA ASP A 302 2.24 21.70 -15.88
C ASP A 302 1.85 21.05 -14.54
N TRP A 303 2.77 20.93 -13.60
CA TRP A 303 2.49 20.41 -12.27
C TRP A 303 2.46 21.49 -11.20
N LEU A 304 3.46 22.37 -11.21
CA LEU A 304 3.69 23.33 -10.12
C LEU A 304 3.73 24.78 -10.63
N PRO A 305 3.07 25.70 -9.92
CA PRO A 305 3.23 27.12 -10.15
C PRO A 305 4.68 27.58 -9.97
N ALA A 306 5.03 28.68 -10.60
CA ALA A 306 6.36 29.26 -10.43
C ALA A 306 6.62 29.60 -8.96
N GLY A 307 7.74 29.09 -8.44
CA GLY A 307 8.16 29.30 -7.05
C GLY A 307 7.72 28.22 -6.07
N GLU A 308 6.91 27.25 -6.50
CA GLU A 308 6.64 26.06 -5.69
C GLU A 308 7.66 24.95 -5.96
N ALA A 309 7.90 24.13 -4.93
CA ALA A 309 8.87 23.06 -4.96
C ALA A 309 8.20 21.69 -4.72
N THR A 310 8.85 20.64 -5.21
CA THR A 310 8.46 19.26 -4.94
C THR A 310 8.58 18.93 -3.45
N ALA A 311 7.65 18.12 -2.95
CA ALA A 311 7.57 17.78 -1.55
C ALA A 311 6.88 16.41 -1.31
N TRP A 312 7.24 15.77 -0.21
CA TRP A 312 6.50 14.65 0.38
C TRP A 312 5.25 15.18 1.11
N ARG A 313 4.44 14.26 1.60
CA ARG A 313 3.25 14.58 2.42
C ARG A 313 3.52 15.73 3.38
N LEU A 314 2.50 16.55 3.61
CA LEU A 314 2.52 17.65 4.58
C LEU A 314 3.54 18.76 4.26
N GLY A 315 3.97 18.85 3.02
CA GLY A 315 4.90 19.88 2.58
C GLY A 315 6.36 19.63 3.00
N VAL A 316 6.72 18.40 3.38
CA VAL A 316 8.11 18.06 3.67
C VAL A 316 8.93 18.16 2.38
N PRO A 317 9.92 19.07 2.29
CA PRO A 317 10.66 19.29 1.04
C PRO A 317 11.38 18.05 0.54
N ALA A 318 11.28 17.79 -0.77
CA ALA A 318 11.98 16.71 -1.45
C ALA A 318 12.43 17.20 -2.83
N ALA A 319 13.69 17.59 -2.96
CA ALA A 319 14.21 18.17 -4.19
C ALA A 319 14.50 17.14 -5.29
N ASP A 320 14.70 15.88 -4.91
CA ASP A 320 15.01 14.74 -5.78
C ASP A 320 14.51 13.44 -5.14
N LEU A 321 14.68 12.30 -5.80
CA LEU A 321 14.26 11.00 -5.26
C LEU A 321 15.04 10.55 -4.01
N PRO A 322 16.34 10.77 -3.86
CA PRO A 322 17.02 10.57 -2.59
C PRO A 322 16.44 11.43 -1.46
N GLY A 323 16.14 12.70 -1.70
CA GLY A 323 15.46 13.58 -0.75
C GLY A 323 14.05 13.10 -0.39
N LEU A 324 13.29 12.62 -1.37
CA LEU A 324 12.00 11.97 -1.14
C LEU A 324 12.17 10.72 -0.26
N GLY A 325 13.17 9.89 -0.54
CA GLY A 325 13.48 8.71 0.26
C GLY A 325 13.76 9.03 1.72
N GLN A 326 14.52 10.09 2.00
CA GLN A 326 14.77 10.56 3.37
C GLN A 326 13.49 11.07 4.05
N ALA A 327 12.66 11.82 3.33
CA ALA A 327 11.39 12.32 3.86
C ALA A 327 10.41 11.17 4.20
N MET A 328 10.34 10.15 3.35
CA MET A 328 9.53 8.95 3.59
C MET A 328 10.04 8.12 4.76
N ALA A 329 11.37 7.95 4.86
CA ALA A 329 12.01 7.22 5.95
C ALA A 329 11.78 7.87 7.32
N ALA A 330 11.58 9.19 7.36
CA ALA A 330 11.30 9.94 8.57
C ALA A 330 9.79 10.07 8.90
N ASP A 331 8.91 9.67 8.00
CA ASP A 331 7.45 9.81 8.20
C ASP A 331 6.90 8.64 9.02
N PRO A 332 6.37 8.85 10.25
CA PRO A 332 5.81 7.79 11.07
C PRO A 332 4.62 7.07 10.39
N LYS A 333 3.93 7.73 9.45
CA LYS A 333 2.84 7.10 8.70
C LYS A 333 3.31 5.94 7.83
N VAL A 334 4.53 5.99 7.33
CA VAL A 334 5.14 4.91 6.55
C VAL A 334 5.40 3.67 7.43
N ALA A 335 5.87 3.87 8.66
CA ALA A 335 6.05 2.78 9.62
C ALA A 335 4.70 2.17 10.05
N GLU A 336 3.72 3.02 10.38
CA GLU A 336 2.34 2.60 10.71
C GLU A 336 1.72 1.77 9.57
N CYS A 337 1.83 2.27 8.32
CA CYS A 337 1.34 1.57 7.14
C CYS A 337 1.98 0.18 6.97
N THR A 338 3.28 0.07 7.23
CA THR A 338 3.99 -1.22 7.14
C THR A 338 3.49 -2.22 8.18
N VAL A 339 3.31 -1.79 9.43
CA VAL A 339 2.74 -2.62 10.50
C VAL A 339 1.31 -3.03 10.15
N ALA A 340 0.49 -2.11 9.67
CA ALA A 340 -0.88 -2.41 9.25
C ALA A 340 -0.94 -3.46 8.13
N ARG A 341 0.01 -3.44 7.18
CA ARG A 341 0.10 -4.46 6.12
C ARG A 341 0.49 -5.83 6.67
N PHE A 342 1.47 -5.91 7.58
CA PHE A 342 1.80 -7.17 8.25
C PHE A 342 0.65 -7.68 9.10
N TRP A 343 -0.09 -6.79 9.77
CA TRP A 343 -1.31 -7.14 10.49
C TRP A 343 -2.37 -7.77 9.59
N ASN A 344 -2.71 -7.12 8.49
CA ASN A 344 -3.67 -7.66 7.54
C ASN A 344 -3.21 -8.98 6.92
N TRP A 345 -1.93 -9.09 6.59
CA TRP A 345 -1.36 -10.33 6.07
C TRP A 345 -1.44 -11.47 7.09
N ALA A 346 -1.08 -11.23 8.35
CA ALA A 346 -1.16 -12.21 9.42
C ALA A 346 -2.60 -12.74 9.60
N LEU A 347 -3.58 -11.86 9.60
CA LEU A 347 -4.99 -12.19 9.79
C LEU A 347 -5.71 -12.63 8.50
N GLY A 348 -5.04 -12.67 7.37
CA GLY A 348 -5.64 -13.04 6.09
C GLY A 348 -6.67 -12.05 5.56
N LYS A 349 -6.56 -10.80 5.96
CA LYS A 349 -7.40 -9.72 5.42
C LYS A 349 -6.91 -9.28 4.05
N GLY A 350 -7.77 -8.60 3.31
CA GLY A 350 -7.44 -8.06 2.00
C GLY A 350 -6.43 -6.91 2.02
N ASP A 351 -6.22 -6.29 0.86
CA ASP A 351 -5.32 -5.15 0.73
C ASP A 351 -5.77 -3.99 1.62
N ILE A 352 -4.80 -3.33 2.26
CA ILE A 352 -5.07 -2.19 3.15
C ILE A 352 -5.58 -0.95 2.42
N VAL A 353 -5.35 -0.87 1.10
CA VAL A 353 -5.89 0.21 0.26
C VAL A 353 -7.40 0.03 0.03
N ASP A 354 -7.90 -1.19 0.14
CA ASP A 354 -9.34 -1.43 0.20
C ASP A 354 -9.89 -0.89 1.54
N THR A 355 -10.92 -0.06 1.45
CA THR A 355 -11.56 0.56 2.63
C THR A 355 -12.07 -0.47 3.65
N LEU A 356 -12.40 -1.67 3.21
CA LEU A 356 -12.81 -2.78 4.08
C LEU A 356 -11.67 -3.39 4.91
N SER A 357 -10.43 -3.10 4.52
CA SER A 357 -9.22 -3.68 5.14
C SER A 357 -8.43 -2.67 5.97
N LEU A 358 -8.96 -1.47 6.18
CA LEU A 358 -8.31 -0.47 7.03
C LEU A 358 -8.16 -1.00 8.46
N VAL A 359 -6.98 -0.76 9.03
CA VAL A 359 -6.67 -1.07 10.43
C VAL A 359 -6.71 0.22 11.23
N PRO A 360 -7.55 0.34 12.25
CA PRO A 360 -7.52 1.50 13.12
C PRO A 360 -6.14 1.65 13.78
N THR A 361 -5.60 2.87 13.82
CA THR A 361 -4.26 3.16 14.41
C THR A 361 -4.16 2.62 15.84
N ALA A 362 -5.21 2.77 16.65
CA ALA A 362 -5.24 2.27 18.03
C ALA A 362 -5.03 0.75 18.14
N THR A 363 -5.45 -0.02 17.12
CA THR A 363 -5.28 -1.49 17.10
C THR A 363 -3.81 -1.91 17.00
N ILE A 364 -3.00 -1.13 16.30
CA ILE A 364 -1.59 -1.46 15.99
C ILE A 364 -0.59 -0.48 16.65
N GLU A 365 -1.05 0.37 17.53
CA GLU A 365 -0.22 1.40 18.17
C GLU A 365 0.99 0.79 18.91
N SER A 366 0.76 -0.25 19.69
CA SER A 366 1.83 -0.93 20.45
C SER A 366 2.85 -1.60 19.54
N GLN A 367 2.41 -2.23 18.45
CA GLN A 367 3.28 -2.87 17.46
C GLN A 367 4.08 -1.82 16.68
N THR A 368 3.46 -0.70 16.34
CA THR A 368 4.12 0.43 15.67
C THR A 368 5.17 1.06 16.58
N ALA A 369 4.87 1.25 17.87
CA ALA A 369 5.81 1.74 18.85
C ALA A 369 7.00 0.77 19.05
N ALA A 370 6.75 -0.53 19.14
CA ALA A 370 7.80 -1.54 19.23
C ALA A 370 8.69 -1.54 17.99
N PHE A 371 8.10 -1.45 16.81
CA PHE A 371 8.82 -1.35 15.54
C PHE A 371 9.77 -0.14 15.48
N ALA A 372 9.32 1.01 15.95
CA ALA A 372 10.17 2.19 16.03
C ALA A 372 11.36 2.02 16.99
N GLN A 373 11.15 1.31 18.12
CA GLN A 373 12.21 1.05 19.13
C GLN A 373 13.31 0.13 18.61
N THR A 374 13.03 -0.75 17.64
CA THR A 374 14.04 -1.63 17.01
C THR A 374 14.81 -0.96 15.87
N GLY A 375 14.58 0.32 15.59
CA GLY A 375 15.15 0.99 14.42
C GLY A 375 14.48 0.58 13.10
N TYR A 376 13.23 0.21 13.19
CA TYR A 376 12.38 -0.20 12.06
C TYR A 376 12.85 -1.48 11.35
N THR A 377 13.40 -2.45 12.07
CA THR A 377 13.80 -3.75 11.53
C THR A 377 12.58 -4.60 11.18
N LEU A 378 12.52 -5.10 9.93
CA LEU A 378 11.29 -5.63 9.34
C LEU A 378 10.81 -6.96 9.97
N GLN A 379 11.72 -7.84 10.37
CA GLN A 379 11.32 -9.06 11.09
C GLN A 379 10.74 -8.76 12.47
N ASP A 380 11.26 -7.73 13.15
CA ASP A 380 10.74 -7.36 14.46
C ASP A 380 9.32 -6.80 14.38
N ALA A 381 8.96 -6.10 13.30
CA ALA A 381 7.56 -5.73 13.04
C ALA A 381 6.67 -6.97 12.87
N ILE A 382 7.13 -7.98 12.13
CA ILE A 382 6.41 -9.25 11.96
C ILE A 382 6.24 -9.93 13.33
N ILE A 383 7.31 -10.10 14.10
CA ILE A 383 7.26 -10.71 15.44
C ILE A 383 6.30 -9.94 16.36
N ALA A 384 6.35 -8.60 16.36
CA ALA A 384 5.45 -7.79 17.18
C ALA A 384 3.96 -8.03 16.84
N VAL A 385 3.63 -8.24 15.56
CA VAL A 385 2.27 -8.59 15.15
C VAL A 385 1.89 -9.98 15.63
N TYR A 386 2.72 -10.99 15.36
CA TYR A 386 2.41 -12.40 15.67
C TYR A 386 2.46 -12.74 17.18
N THR A 387 3.04 -11.87 18.01
CA THR A 387 3.08 -12.03 19.48
C THR A 387 2.10 -11.13 20.21
N SER A 388 1.34 -10.29 19.48
CA SER A 388 0.33 -9.42 20.08
C SER A 388 -0.82 -10.23 20.70
N ASP A 389 -1.42 -9.71 21.74
CA ASP A 389 -2.58 -10.32 22.39
C ASP A 389 -3.73 -10.55 21.39
N ASP A 390 -3.92 -9.65 20.45
CA ASP A 390 -4.96 -9.79 19.41
C ASP A 390 -4.69 -10.91 18.42
N PHE A 391 -3.46 -11.35 18.29
CA PHE A 391 -3.10 -12.49 17.44
C PHE A 391 -3.10 -13.82 18.19
N VAL A 392 -2.76 -13.85 19.48
CA VAL A 392 -2.56 -15.09 20.25
C VAL A 392 -3.73 -15.46 21.17
N LYS A 393 -4.75 -14.59 21.28
CA LYS A 393 -5.99 -14.87 22.02
C LYS A 393 -7.15 -15.19 21.08
N PHE A 394 -7.87 -16.26 21.40
CA PHE A 394 -8.99 -16.77 20.62
C PHE A 394 -10.25 -16.92 21.46
#